data_7b63d3a803686741bf32aef0f94ab721
#
_entry.id   7b63d3a803686741bf32aef0f94ab721
#
_cell.length_a   1.000
_cell.length_b   1.000
_cell.length_c   1.000
_cell.angle_alpha   90.00
_cell.angle_beta   90.00
_cell.angle_gamma   90.00
#
_symmetry.space_group_name_H-M   'P 1'
#
loop_
_entity.id
_entity.type
_entity.pdbx_description
1 polymer ?
#
loop_
_entity_poly.entity_id
_entity_poly.type
_entity_poly.pdbx_seq_one_letter_code
_entity_poly.pdbx_strand_id
1 'polypeptide(L)'
;VAGVERIVMVTPPQADGKLSPYTLCAAKIAGVDEIYTVGGAQAIAALAYGTESIPQVSKVTGPGNAYVAAAKKLVSGDCGIDMVAGPSEVCVLADETSDPRLVAIDLMAQAEHDPMATSYLVTTDPTLPEAVNAYFQEYLAESPRAEITRQSWDDNGTVVVCPTLDAAIDAVNTIAPEHLELQTFEGMELIGRIRNAGAIFVGEWSSEPLGDYVAGPNHTLPTGGTARFSSPLS
;
A
#
# COMPACT_ATOMS: atom_id res chain seq x y z
N VAL A 1 13.08 16.30 10.99
CA VAL A 1 13.03 15.38 12.12
C VAL A 1 14.23 14.42 12.10
N ALA A 2 14.55 13.82 10.93
CA ALA A 2 15.70 12.91 10.80
C ALA A 2 17.05 13.62 10.59
N GLY A 3 17.11 14.94 10.60
CA GLY A 3 18.34 15.72 10.40
C GLY A 3 18.84 15.75 8.95
N VAL A 4 17.97 15.45 7.97
CA VAL A 4 18.30 15.58 6.55
C VAL A 4 18.41 17.07 6.23
N GLU A 5 19.55 17.48 5.69
CA GLU A 5 19.85 18.90 5.42
C GLU A 5 19.16 19.43 4.16
N ARG A 6 18.82 18.54 3.21
CA ARG A 6 18.24 18.92 1.92
C ARG A 6 17.21 17.90 1.46
N ILE A 7 16.00 18.38 1.22
CA ILE A 7 14.87 17.56 0.74
C ILE A 7 14.46 18.03 -0.66
N VAL A 8 14.58 17.13 -1.63
CA VAL A 8 14.23 17.38 -3.04
C VAL A 8 13.00 16.58 -3.38
N MET A 9 11.99 17.21 -3.96
CA MET A 9 10.78 16.57 -4.44
C MET A 9 10.75 16.58 -5.98
N VAL A 10 10.41 15.43 -6.56
CA VAL A 10 10.08 15.32 -7.98
C VAL A 10 8.62 14.90 -8.12
N THR A 11 7.90 15.53 -9.04
CA THR A 11 6.49 15.21 -9.31
C THR A 11 6.17 15.56 -10.77
N PRO A 12 5.47 14.68 -11.51
CA PRO A 12 5.09 14.98 -12.87
C PRO A 12 4.09 16.14 -12.90
N PRO A 13 4.13 17.00 -13.93
CA PRO A 13 3.10 18.03 -14.11
C PRO A 13 1.77 17.38 -14.51
N GLN A 14 0.67 18.09 -14.20
CA GLN A 14 -0.65 17.76 -14.71
C GLN A 14 -0.71 18.01 -16.23
N ALA A 15 -1.83 17.62 -16.86
CA ALA A 15 -2.02 17.78 -18.32
C ALA A 15 -1.92 19.23 -18.80
N ASP A 16 -2.19 20.21 -17.94
CA ASP A 16 -2.05 21.65 -18.21
C ASP A 16 -0.62 22.20 -17.96
N GLY A 17 0.33 21.32 -17.65
CA GLY A 17 1.73 21.67 -17.36
C GLY A 17 1.97 22.24 -15.97
N LYS A 18 0.96 22.32 -15.11
CA LYS A 18 1.06 22.87 -13.74
C LYS A 18 1.16 21.76 -12.69
N LEU A 19 1.60 22.14 -11.51
CA LEU A 19 1.52 21.30 -10.33
C LEU A 19 0.24 21.60 -9.54
N SER A 20 -0.30 20.58 -8.89
CA SER A 20 -1.43 20.76 -7.98
C SER A 20 -1.06 21.72 -6.84
N PRO A 21 -1.88 22.75 -6.57
CA PRO A 21 -1.65 23.67 -5.46
C PRO A 21 -1.67 22.93 -4.10
N TYR A 22 -2.41 21.83 -3.98
CA TYR A 22 -2.43 21.00 -2.77
C TYR A 22 -1.08 20.31 -2.56
N THR A 23 -0.49 19.75 -3.62
CA THR A 23 0.85 19.15 -3.58
C THR A 23 1.91 20.17 -3.18
N LEU A 24 1.86 21.38 -3.75
CA LEU A 24 2.79 22.46 -3.41
C LEU A 24 2.63 22.94 -1.95
N CYS A 25 1.39 23.02 -1.46
CA CYS A 25 1.12 23.36 -0.07
C CYS A 25 1.66 22.30 0.89
N ALA A 26 1.41 21.03 0.60
CA ALA A 26 1.93 19.91 1.38
C ALA A 26 3.46 19.89 1.41
N ALA A 27 4.11 20.07 0.26
CA ALA A 27 5.57 20.16 0.15
C ALA A 27 6.14 21.28 1.02
N LYS A 28 5.52 22.45 1.00
CA LYS A 28 5.93 23.59 1.84
C LYS A 28 5.78 23.29 3.34
N ILE A 29 4.67 22.66 3.74
CA ILE A 29 4.44 22.29 5.14
C ILE A 29 5.45 21.23 5.58
N ALA A 30 5.78 20.27 4.71
CA ALA A 30 6.76 19.22 4.97
C ALA A 30 8.21 19.71 4.98
N GLY A 31 8.47 20.95 4.58
CA GLY A 31 9.83 21.53 4.57
C GLY A 31 10.67 21.07 3.38
N VAL A 32 10.04 20.83 2.21
CA VAL A 32 10.77 20.54 0.97
C VAL A 32 11.52 21.78 0.50
N ASP A 33 12.81 21.63 0.18
CA ASP A 33 13.69 22.72 -0.23
C ASP A 33 13.59 23.01 -1.73
N GLU A 34 13.48 21.96 -2.55
CA GLU A 34 13.49 22.05 -4.01
C GLU A 34 12.41 21.16 -4.63
N ILE A 35 11.75 21.65 -5.68
CA ILE A 35 10.72 20.91 -6.41
C ILE A 35 11.04 20.93 -7.90
N TYR A 36 11.11 19.75 -8.53
CA TYR A 36 11.31 19.59 -9.96
C TYR A 36 10.09 18.93 -10.63
N THR A 37 9.63 19.52 -11.72
CA THR A 37 8.47 19.04 -12.49
C THR A 37 8.85 17.92 -13.44
N VAL A 38 9.25 16.79 -12.87
CA VAL A 38 9.64 15.57 -13.59
C VAL A 38 9.16 14.35 -12.83
N GLY A 39 8.77 13.30 -13.52
CA GLY A 39 8.32 12.03 -12.92
C GLY A 39 8.83 10.83 -13.71
N GLY A 40 8.43 9.62 -13.31
CA GLY A 40 8.81 8.40 -14.00
C GLY A 40 10.27 7.98 -13.78
N ALA A 41 10.74 7.01 -14.57
CA ALA A 41 12.09 6.46 -14.47
C ALA A 41 13.19 7.52 -14.64
N GLN A 42 12.98 8.51 -15.51
CA GLN A 42 13.92 9.58 -15.76
C GLN A 42 14.14 10.49 -14.53
N ALA A 43 13.10 10.67 -13.69
CA ALA A 43 13.24 11.42 -12.44
C ALA A 43 14.14 10.67 -11.45
N ILE A 44 13.98 9.36 -11.34
CA ILE A 44 14.81 8.51 -10.49
C ILE A 44 16.27 8.56 -10.93
N ALA A 45 16.52 8.43 -12.24
CA ALA A 45 17.87 8.50 -12.79
C ALA A 45 18.49 9.89 -12.58
N ALA A 46 17.73 10.97 -12.79
CA ALA A 46 18.20 12.33 -12.56
C ALA A 46 18.56 12.58 -11.10
N LEU A 47 17.78 12.08 -10.15
CA LEU A 47 18.10 12.17 -8.72
C LEU A 47 19.32 11.32 -8.34
N ALA A 48 19.42 10.10 -8.87
CA ALA A 48 20.48 9.17 -8.50
C ALA A 48 21.86 9.57 -9.06
N TYR A 49 21.92 10.11 -10.28
CA TYR A 49 23.19 10.43 -10.95
C TYR A 49 23.47 11.93 -11.07
N GLY A 50 22.48 12.76 -10.83
CA GLY A 50 22.55 14.19 -11.09
C GLY A 50 22.44 14.54 -12.56
N THR A 51 22.07 15.79 -12.82
CA THR A 51 22.05 16.43 -14.14
C THR A 51 22.56 17.85 -14.01
N GLU A 52 22.62 18.60 -15.10
CA GLU A 52 22.97 20.03 -15.06
C GLU A 52 22.03 20.84 -14.15
N SER A 53 20.74 20.48 -14.09
CA SER A 53 19.70 21.22 -13.36
C SER A 53 19.20 20.52 -12.07
N ILE A 54 19.39 19.21 -11.94
CA ILE A 54 18.95 18.43 -10.77
C ILE A 54 20.20 17.85 -10.08
N PRO A 55 20.55 18.33 -8.90
CA PRO A 55 21.68 17.80 -8.17
C PRO A 55 21.44 16.35 -7.71
N GLN A 56 22.52 15.57 -7.72
CA GLN A 56 22.51 14.20 -7.17
C GLN A 56 22.07 14.20 -5.71
N VAL A 57 21.30 13.16 -5.33
CA VAL A 57 20.87 12.91 -3.96
C VAL A 57 21.49 11.63 -3.41
N SER A 58 21.58 11.52 -2.10
CA SER A 58 22.11 10.33 -1.43
C SER A 58 21.07 9.20 -1.33
N LYS A 59 19.79 9.55 -1.27
CA LYS A 59 18.69 8.57 -1.13
C LYS A 59 17.44 9.04 -1.87
N VAL A 60 16.80 8.10 -2.58
CA VAL A 60 15.50 8.29 -3.24
C VAL A 60 14.44 7.52 -2.47
N THR A 61 13.35 8.19 -2.08
CA THR A 61 12.23 7.60 -1.35
C THR A 61 10.90 7.91 -2.03
N GLY A 62 9.89 7.12 -1.76
CA GLY A 62 8.53 7.34 -2.21
C GLY A 62 8.03 6.30 -3.20
N PRO A 63 6.70 6.20 -3.35
CA PRO A 63 6.05 5.26 -4.26
C PRO A 63 6.13 5.72 -5.72
N GLY A 64 5.76 4.83 -6.63
CA GLY A 64 5.64 5.13 -8.04
C GLY A 64 5.17 3.92 -8.84
N ASN A 65 4.93 4.13 -10.12
CA ASN A 65 4.50 3.07 -11.03
C ASN A 65 5.62 2.05 -11.30
N ALA A 66 5.34 1.01 -12.08
CA ALA A 66 6.28 -0.06 -12.41
C ALA A 66 7.61 0.45 -13.02
N TYR A 67 7.60 1.56 -13.77
CA TYR A 67 8.82 2.16 -14.34
C TYR A 67 9.67 2.82 -13.25
N VAL A 68 9.04 3.47 -12.27
CA VAL A 68 9.74 4.05 -11.11
C VAL A 68 10.34 2.93 -10.25
N ALA A 69 9.58 1.87 -9.99
CA ALA A 69 10.05 0.70 -9.25
C ALA A 69 11.26 0.04 -9.93
N ALA A 70 11.18 -0.17 -11.25
CA ALA A 70 12.30 -0.70 -12.05
C ALA A 70 13.52 0.22 -12.01
N ALA A 71 13.33 1.53 -12.13
CA ALA A 71 14.41 2.51 -12.06
C ALA A 71 15.07 2.54 -10.68
N LYS A 72 14.29 2.51 -9.58
CA LYS A 72 14.82 2.42 -8.22
C LYS A 72 15.66 1.16 -8.03
N LYS A 73 15.21 0.02 -8.57
CA LYS A 73 15.98 -1.23 -8.53
C LYS A 73 17.31 -1.11 -9.28
N LEU A 74 17.34 -0.43 -10.44
CA LEU A 74 18.53 -0.26 -11.26
C LEU A 74 19.56 0.67 -10.60
N VAL A 75 19.13 1.73 -9.91
CA VAL A 75 20.05 2.67 -9.24
C VAL A 75 20.43 2.22 -7.82
N SER A 76 19.84 1.13 -7.34
CA SER A 76 20.16 0.58 -6.01
C SER A 76 21.61 0.11 -5.97
N GLY A 77 22.37 0.67 -5.04
CA GLY A 77 23.83 0.47 -4.95
C GLY A 77 24.63 1.69 -5.39
N ASP A 78 24.14 2.47 -6.36
CA ASP A 78 24.71 3.76 -6.75
C ASP A 78 24.09 4.91 -5.92
N CYS A 79 22.81 4.75 -5.57
CA CYS A 79 22.05 5.66 -4.72
C CYS A 79 21.24 4.84 -3.71
N GLY A 80 21.09 5.32 -2.48
CA GLY A 80 20.21 4.71 -1.50
C GLY A 80 18.75 4.76 -1.96
N ILE A 81 17.99 3.70 -1.72
CA ILE A 81 16.55 3.68 -1.93
C ILE A 81 15.84 3.29 -0.64
N ASP A 82 14.56 3.60 -0.51
CA ASP A 82 13.71 3.06 0.56
C ASP A 82 13.41 1.57 0.29
N MET A 83 12.65 1.31 -0.77
CA MET A 83 12.28 -0.03 -1.21
C MET A 83 11.88 -0.02 -2.68
N VAL A 84 11.73 -1.21 -3.25
CA VAL A 84 11.10 -1.40 -4.57
C VAL A 84 9.63 -1.76 -4.30
N ALA A 85 8.74 -0.75 -4.35
CA ALA A 85 7.32 -0.96 -4.16
C ALA A 85 6.68 -1.62 -5.40
N GLY A 86 5.87 -2.65 -5.16
CA GLY A 86 4.93 -3.22 -6.13
C GLY A 86 3.54 -2.58 -6.05
N PRO A 87 2.54 -3.17 -6.71
CA PRO A 87 1.14 -2.81 -6.52
C PRO A 87 0.73 -2.95 -5.05
N SER A 88 -0.20 -2.10 -4.61
CA SER A 88 -0.66 -2.12 -3.22
C SER A 88 -1.49 -3.36 -2.91
N GLU A 89 -1.43 -3.79 -1.65
CA GLU A 89 -2.02 -5.03 -1.18
C GLU A 89 -2.74 -4.83 0.15
N VAL A 90 -3.93 -5.40 0.28
CA VAL A 90 -4.60 -5.60 1.58
C VAL A 90 -4.82 -7.08 1.84
N CYS A 91 -4.65 -7.50 3.06
CA CYS A 91 -5.04 -8.82 3.55
C CYS A 91 -5.95 -8.65 4.77
N VAL A 92 -7.18 -9.08 4.66
CA VAL A 92 -8.11 -9.11 5.79
C VAL A 92 -8.12 -10.51 6.38
N LEU A 93 -7.71 -10.65 7.64
CA LEU A 93 -7.89 -11.85 8.44
C LEU A 93 -9.18 -11.72 9.24
N ALA A 94 -10.14 -12.61 8.96
CA ALA A 94 -11.50 -12.55 9.49
C ALA A 94 -11.94 -13.91 10.06
N ASP A 95 -12.86 -13.89 11.03
CA ASP A 95 -13.47 -15.08 11.61
C ASP A 95 -15.02 -14.98 11.61
N GLU A 96 -15.69 -15.89 12.29
CA GLU A 96 -17.15 -15.94 12.40
C GLU A 96 -17.78 -14.72 13.11
N THR A 97 -16.97 -13.90 13.77
CA THR A 97 -17.44 -12.67 14.45
C THR A 97 -17.35 -11.43 13.56
N SER A 98 -16.68 -11.53 12.42
CA SER A 98 -16.45 -10.42 11.50
C SER A 98 -17.73 -10.01 10.79
N ASP A 99 -17.95 -8.71 10.61
CA ASP A 99 -19.06 -8.21 9.79
C ASP A 99 -18.70 -8.28 8.29
N PRO A 100 -19.38 -9.11 7.49
CA PRO A 100 -19.06 -9.27 6.07
C PRO A 100 -19.20 -7.98 5.25
N ARG A 101 -19.98 -7.00 5.73
CA ARG A 101 -20.12 -5.69 5.08
C ARG A 101 -18.84 -4.88 5.20
N LEU A 102 -18.23 -4.89 6.40
CA LEU A 102 -16.98 -4.17 6.67
C LEU A 102 -15.82 -4.84 5.95
N VAL A 103 -15.73 -6.17 6.01
CA VAL A 103 -14.73 -6.92 5.23
C VAL A 103 -14.84 -6.61 3.73
N ALA A 104 -16.05 -6.58 3.17
CA ALA A 104 -16.25 -6.29 1.75
C ALA A 104 -15.81 -4.88 1.37
N ILE A 105 -16.11 -3.87 2.19
CA ILE A 105 -15.74 -2.48 1.89
C ILE A 105 -14.23 -2.27 1.99
N ASP A 106 -13.53 -2.91 2.92
CA ASP A 106 -12.09 -2.80 3.07
C ASP A 106 -11.33 -3.49 1.93
N LEU A 107 -11.78 -4.69 1.50
CA LEU A 107 -11.25 -5.33 0.29
C LEU A 107 -11.48 -4.48 -0.96
N MET A 108 -12.63 -3.81 -1.03
CA MET A 108 -12.98 -2.93 -2.14
C MET A 108 -12.17 -1.63 -2.14
N ALA A 109 -11.87 -1.04 -0.97
CA ALA A 109 -11.05 0.13 -0.83
C ALA A 109 -9.66 -0.06 -1.47
N GLN A 110 -9.07 -1.26 -1.31
CA GLN A 110 -7.83 -1.61 -1.99
C GLN A 110 -8.04 -1.88 -3.49
N ALA A 111 -9.08 -2.64 -3.85
CA ALA A 111 -9.33 -3.02 -5.24
C ALA A 111 -9.63 -1.82 -6.15
N GLU A 112 -10.23 -0.74 -5.62
CA GLU A 112 -10.51 0.46 -6.41
C GLU A 112 -9.27 1.32 -6.69
N HIS A 113 -8.16 1.06 -6.00
CA HIS A 113 -6.95 1.87 -6.10
C HIS A 113 -6.28 1.76 -7.47
N ASP A 114 -6.07 0.51 -7.95
CA ASP A 114 -5.39 0.24 -9.23
C ASP A 114 -5.83 -1.12 -9.77
N PRO A 115 -5.89 -1.32 -11.10
CA PRO A 115 -6.18 -2.64 -11.69
C PRO A 115 -5.24 -3.76 -11.25
N MET A 116 -4.01 -3.43 -10.83
CA MET A 116 -3.02 -4.38 -10.34
C MET A 116 -3.02 -4.55 -8.82
N ALA A 117 -3.88 -3.82 -8.09
CA ALA A 117 -4.00 -3.98 -6.65
C ALA A 117 -4.46 -5.40 -6.29
N THR A 118 -4.03 -5.89 -5.14
CA THR A 118 -4.35 -7.24 -4.69
C THR A 118 -5.10 -7.21 -3.36
N SER A 119 -6.21 -7.94 -3.29
CA SER A 119 -7.02 -8.05 -2.08
C SER A 119 -7.12 -9.51 -1.65
N TYR A 120 -6.69 -9.81 -0.43
CA TYR A 120 -6.74 -11.14 0.17
C TYR A 120 -7.77 -11.19 1.28
N LEU A 121 -8.69 -12.17 1.22
CA LEU A 121 -9.51 -12.59 2.36
C LEU A 121 -8.96 -13.90 2.90
N VAL A 122 -8.46 -13.89 4.12
CA VAL A 122 -8.08 -15.11 4.86
C VAL A 122 -9.08 -15.32 5.99
N THR A 123 -9.73 -16.46 6.05
CA THR A 123 -10.77 -16.69 7.06
C THR A 123 -10.79 -18.13 7.57
N THR A 124 -11.28 -18.30 8.79
CA THR A 124 -11.60 -19.62 9.36
C THR A 124 -13.08 -19.99 9.21
N ASP A 125 -13.92 -19.02 8.83
CA ASP A 125 -15.35 -19.27 8.55
C ASP A 125 -15.59 -19.58 7.07
N PRO A 126 -15.98 -20.82 6.72
CA PRO A 126 -16.24 -21.21 5.33
C PRO A 126 -17.46 -20.52 4.71
N THR A 127 -18.30 -19.87 5.51
CA THR A 127 -19.51 -19.18 5.02
C THR A 127 -19.29 -17.70 4.73
N LEU A 128 -18.27 -17.11 5.35
CA LEU A 128 -17.94 -15.69 5.22
C LEU A 128 -17.67 -15.26 3.77
N PRO A 129 -16.93 -16.02 2.94
CA PRO A 129 -16.62 -15.60 1.57
C PRO A 129 -17.85 -15.32 0.69
N GLU A 130 -18.91 -16.12 0.81
CA GLU A 130 -20.14 -15.93 0.06
C GLU A 130 -20.85 -14.65 0.49
N ALA A 131 -20.94 -14.39 1.79
CA ALA A 131 -21.53 -13.17 2.35
C ALA A 131 -20.74 -11.92 1.96
N VAL A 132 -19.40 -11.97 2.06
CA VAL A 132 -18.51 -10.88 1.63
C VAL A 132 -18.69 -10.58 0.15
N ASN A 133 -18.70 -11.60 -0.71
CA ASN A 133 -18.88 -11.39 -2.14
C ASN A 133 -20.25 -10.76 -2.47
N ALA A 134 -21.31 -11.13 -1.76
CA ALA A 134 -22.63 -10.51 -1.97
C ALA A 134 -22.60 -9.00 -1.72
N TYR A 135 -22.01 -8.55 -0.61
CA TYR A 135 -21.85 -7.12 -0.29
C TYR A 135 -20.85 -6.43 -1.24
N PHE A 136 -19.78 -7.10 -1.62
CA PHE A 136 -18.82 -6.55 -2.59
C PHE A 136 -19.53 -6.23 -3.93
N GLN A 137 -20.38 -7.12 -4.43
CA GLN A 137 -21.13 -6.86 -5.66
C GLN A 137 -22.18 -5.75 -5.50
N GLU A 138 -22.83 -5.65 -4.33
CA GLU A 138 -23.73 -4.54 -4.01
C GLU A 138 -22.99 -3.18 -4.05
N TYR A 139 -21.88 -3.06 -3.34
CA TYR A 139 -21.07 -1.83 -3.31
C TYR A 139 -20.44 -1.50 -4.68
N LEU A 140 -20.02 -2.54 -5.41
CA LEU A 140 -19.46 -2.37 -6.75
C LEU A 140 -20.46 -1.72 -7.72
N ALA A 141 -21.76 -2.04 -7.59
CA ALA A 141 -22.79 -1.44 -8.42
C ALA A 141 -22.95 0.08 -8.24
N GLU A 142 -22.57 0.60 -7.07
CA GLU A 142 -22.65 2.02 -6.74
C GLU A 142 -21.29 2.75 -6.85
N SER A 143 -20.20 2.01 -7.09
CA SER A 143 -18.86 2.59 -7.12
C SER A 143 -18.62 3.43 -8.37
N PRO A 144 -18.10 4.65 -8.24
CA PRO A 144 -17.67 5.47 -9.37
C PRO A 144 -16.44 4.88 -10.09
N ARG A 145 -15.74 3.92 -9.49
CA ARG A 145 -14.55 3.23 -10.03
C ARG A 145 -14.82 1.75 -10.32
N ALA A 146 -16.07 1.35 -10.52
CA ALA A 146 -16.49 -0.04 -10.66
C ALA A 146 -15.68 -0.85 -11.69
N GLU A 147 -15.24 -0.25 -12.80
CA GLU A 147 -14.44 -0.93 -13.83
C GLU A 147 -13.06 -1.35 -13.28
N ILE A 148 -12.36 -0.43 -12.64
CA ILE A 148 -11.04 -0.69 -12.02
C ILE A 148 -11.18 -1.72 -10.91
N THR A 149 -12.13 -1.51 -10.01
CA THR A 149 -12.41 -2.38 -8.85
C THR A 149 -12.72 -3.80 -9.29
N ARG A 150 -13.56 -3.96 -10.32
CA ARG A 150 -13.90 -5.28 -10.87
C ARG A 150 -12.67 -5.95 -11.46
N GLN A 151 -11.90 -5.23 -12.29
CA GLN A 151 -10.69 -5.80 -12.91
C GLN A 151 -9.70 -6.27 -11.84
N SER A 152 -9.42 -5.42 -10.84
CA SER A 152 -8.52 -5.77 -9.73
C SER A 152 -9.00 -7.02 -8.99
N TRP A 153 -10.29 -7.07 -8.63
CA TRP A 153 -10.85 -8.22 -7.90
C TRP A 153 -10.85 -9.51 -8.74
N ASP A 154 -11.26 -9.44 -10.01
CA ASP A 154 -11.33 -10.60 -10.90
C ASP A 154 -9.94 -11.18 -11.23
N ASP A 155 -8.93 -10.31 -11.39
CA ASP A 155 -7.58 -10.71 -11.78
C ASP A 155 -6.70 -11.08 -10.56
N ASN A 156 -6.86 -10.37 -9.42
CA ASN A 156 -5.93 -10.44 -8.29
C ASN A 156 -6.60 -10.73 -6.93
N GLY A 157 -7.94 -10.74 -6.86
CA GLY A 157 -8.66 -11.09 -5.63
C GLY A 157 -8.42 -12.55 -5.24
N THR A 158 -8.14 -12.80 -3.96
CA THR A 158 -7.85 -14.15 -3.48
C THR A 158 -8.55 -14.42 -2.14
N VAL A 159 -9.22 -15.57 -2.07
CA VAL A 159 -9.89 -16.05 -0.85
C VAL A 159 -9.24 -17.34 -0.36
N VAL A 160 -8.83 -17.35 0.90
CA VAL A 160 -8.20 -18.50 1.56
C VAL A 160 -9.03 -18.90 2.77
N VAL A 161 -9.70 -20.05 2.70
CA VAL A 161 -10.43 -20.62 3.84
C VAL A 161 -9.53 -21.62 4.57
N CYS A 162 -9.26 -21.34 5.82
CA CYS A 162 -8.34 -22.11 6.66
C CYS A 162 -9.10 -22.97 7.67
N PRO A 163 -8.64 -24.19 7.97
CA PRO A 163 -9.32 -25.06 8.93
C PRO A 163 -9.13 -24.63 10.39
N THR A 164 -8.13 -23.81 10.67
CA THR A 164 -7.79 -23.34 12.02
C THR A 164 -7.19 -21.94 11.97
N LEU A 165 -7.25 -21.23 13.09
CA LEU A 165 -6.60 -19.93 13.26
C LEU A 165 -5.08 -20.01 13.05
N ASP A 166 -4.43 -21.10 13.47
CA ASP A 166 -3.00 -21.29 13.24
C ASP A 166 -2.67 -21.35 11.76
N ALA A 167 -3.45 -22.09 10.98
CA ALA A 167 -3.30 -22.14 9.52
C ALA A 167 -3.56 -20.79 8.85
N ALA A 168 -4.51 -20.02 9.35
CA ALA A 168 -4.82 -18.69 8.85
C ALA A 168 -3.66 -17.70 9.12
N ILE A 169 -3.07 -17.74 10.31
CA ILE A 169 -1.89 -16.94 10.66
C ILE A 169 -0.67 -17.34 9.81
N ASP A 170 -0.48 -18.63 9.57
CA ASP A 170 0.61 -19.10 8.69
C ASP A 170 0.40 -18.64 7.23
N ALA A 171 -0.84 -18.63 6.76
CA ALA A 171 -1.19 -18.07 5.45
C ALA A 171 -0.87 -16.58 5.36
N VAL A 172 -1.30 -15.78 6.34
CA VAL A 172 -0.98 -14.34 6.43
C VAL A 172 0.53 -14.10 6.46
N ASN A 173 1.28 -14.82 7.30
CA ASN A 173 2.73 -14.70 7.37
C ASN A 173 3.43 -15.14 6.06
N THR A 174 2.81 -16.02 5.28
CA THR A 174 3.31 -16.47 3.96
C THR A 174 3.04 -15.41 2.89
N ILE A 175 1.85 -14.82 2.89
CA ILE A 175 1.49 -13.69 2.01
C ILE A 175 2.42 -12.52 2.30
N ALA A 176 2.65 -12.22 3.58
CA ALA A 176 3.45 -11.08 4.04
C ALA A 176 2.95 -9.75 3.42
N PRO A 177 1.67 -9.39 3.63
CA PRO A 177 1.00 -8.32 2.92
C PRO A 177 1.55 -6.93 3.30
N GLU A 178 1.31 -5.96 2.43
CA GLU A 178 1.54 -4.54 2.72
C GLU A 178 0.69 -4.07 3.88
N HIS A 179 -0.64 -4.22 3.77
CA HIS A 179 -1.60 -3.90 4.82
C HIS A 179 -2.26 -5.17 5.32
N LEU A 180 -2.22 -5.40 6.62
CA LEU A 180 -2.94 -6.49 7.28
C LEU A 180 -4.00 -5.92 8.19
N GLU A 181 -5.25 -6.31 7.96
CA GLU A 181 -6.36 -6.02 8.84
C GLU A 181 -6.75 -7.25 9.65
N LEU A 182 -6.75 -7.13 10.96
CA LEU A 182 -7.17 -8.17 11.89
C LEU A 182 -8.61 -7.89 12.33
N GLN A 183 -9.57 -8.39 11.60
CA GLN A 183 -11.01 -8.26 11.88
C GLN A 183 -11.55 -9.51 12.61
N THR A 184 -10.82 -9.98 13.58
CA THR A 184 -11.17 -11.14 14.41
C THR A 184 -11.51 -10.70 15.85
N PHE A 185 -12.24 -11.55 16.58
CA PHE A 185 -12.60 -11.27 17.96
C PHE A 185 -11.40 -10.94 18.87
N GLU A 186 -10.30 -11.67 18.72
CA GLU A 186 -9.08 -11.51 19.54
C GLU A 186 -7.94 -10.85 18.76
N GLY A 187 -8.24 -9.93 17.82
CA GLY A 187 -7.25 -9.33 16.92
C GLY A 187 -6.01 -8.78 17.63
N MET A 188 -6.18 -8.12 18.78
CA MET A 188 -5.05 -7.59 19.57
C MET A 188 -4.10 -8.68 20.09
N GLU A 189 -4.61 -9.84 20.41
CA GLU A 189 -3.80 -10.97 20.92
C GLU A 189 -2.99 -11.64 19.79
N LEU A 190 -3.45 -11.47 18.54
CA LEU A 190 -2.80 -12.04 17.37
C LEU A 190 -1.55 -11.27 16.91
N ILE A 191 -1.39 -10.00 17.29
CA ILE A 191 -0.28 -9.14 16.82
C ILE A 191 1.07 -9.83 17.04
N GLY A 192 1.28 -10.44 18.23
CA GLY A 192 2.54 -11.13 18.56
C GLY A 192 2.82 -12.38 17.71
N ARG A 193 1.85 -12.88 16.95
CA ARG A 193 1.96 -14.03 16.05
C ARG A 193 2.18 -13.64 14.59
N ILE A 194 1.91 -12.39 14.24
CA ILE A 194 2.17 -11.83 12.91
C ILE A 194 3.64 -11.44 12.84
N ARG A 195 4.35 -12.04 11.91
CA ARG A 195 5.80 -11.82 11.72
C ARG A 195 6.09 -10.96 10.49
N ASN A 196 5.20 -11.02 9.50
CA ASN A 196 5.42 -10.44 8.20
C ASN A 196 4.19 -9.66 7.76
N ALA A 197 4.18 -8.36 8.01
CA ALA A 197 3.21 -7.40 7.46
C ALA A 197 3.86 -6.02 7.43
N GLY A 198 3.52 -5.20 6.44
CA GLY A 198 4.01 -3.83 6.34
C GLY A 198 3.39 -2.95 7.42
N ALA A 199 2.08 -3.00 7.57
CA ALA A 199 1.31 -2.39 8.66
C ALA A 199 0.22 -3.33 9.14
N ILE A 200 -0.18 -3.19 10.41
CA ILE A 200 -1.24 -4.02 11.03
C ILE A 200 -2.32 -3.08 11.57
N PHE A 201 -3.53 -3.28 11.12
CA PHE A 201 -4.74 -2.58 11.54
C PHE A 201 -5.59 -3.55 12.36
N VAL A 202 -6.04 -3.17 13.54
CA VAL A 202 -6.70 -4.10 14.47
C VAL A 202 -8.11 -3.62 14.78
N GLY A 203 -9.07 -4.50 14.52
CA GLY A 203 -10.49 -4.29 14.75
C GLY A 203 -11.22 -3.78 13.50
N GLU A 204 -12.50 -4.08 13.46
CA GLU A 204 -13.40 -3.83 12.32
C GLU A 204 -13.55 -2.36 11.89
N TRP A 205 -13.13 -1.41 12.76
CA TRP A 205 -13.18 0.03 12.50
C TRP A 205 -11.81 0.64 12.22
N SER A 206 -10.79 -0.17 12.06
CA SER A 206 -9.40 0.26 11.80
C SER A 206 -8.99 -0.10 10.39
N SER A 207 -9.66 0.45 9.39
CA SER A 207 -9.39 0.21 7.99
C SER A 207 -8.09 0.88 7.50
N GLU A 208 -7.49 0.32 6.46
CA GLU A 208 -6.25 0.84 5.82
C GLU A 208 -6.32 2.33 5.47
N PRO A 209 -7.43 2.89 4.89
CA PRO A 209 -7.51 4.31 4.59
C PRO A 209 -7.32 5.24 5.81
N LEU A 210 -7.63 4.79 7.02
CA LEU A 210 -7.34 5.57 8.23
C LEU A 210 -5.83 5.75 8.43
N GLY A 211 -5.03 4.74 8.11
CA GLY A 211 -3.57 4.80 8.13
C GLY A 211 -3.05 5.88 7.20
N ASP A 212 -3.54 5.89 5.98
CA ASP A 212 -3.09 6.79 4.93
C ASP A 212 -3.44 8.26 5.17
N TYR A 213 -4.62 8.54 5.72
CA TYR A 213 -5.13 9.91 5.77
C TYR A 213 -5.05 10.56 7.16
N VAL A 214 -5.13 9.80 8.25
CA VAL A 214 -5.36 10.37 9.59
C VAL A 214 -4.44 9.85 10.67
N ALA A 215 -4.12 8.57 10.71
CA ALA A 215 -3.40 7.95 11.82
C ALA A 215 -1.91 8.29 11.88
N GLY A 216 -1.31 8.75 10.76
CA GLY A 216 0.06 9.25 10.69
C GLY A 216 1.19 8.22 10.58
N PRO A 217 0.95 6.92 10.28
CA PRO A 217 2.05 6.00 9.98
C PRO A 217 2.70 6.35 8.64
N ASN A 218 3.81 5.67 8.34
CA ASN A 218 4.44 5.79 7.03
C ASN A 218 3.54 5.17 5.95
N HIS A 219 3.26 5.93 4.89
CA HIS A 219 2.44 5.48 3.77
C HIS A 219 3.18 4.51 2.83
N THR A 220 4.52 4.59 2.72
CA THR A 220 5.30 3.70 1.86
C THR A 220 5.68 2.45 2.63
N LEU A 221 5.07 1.34 2.28
CA LEU A 221 5.17 0.06 2.97
C LEU A 221 5.75 -1.02 2.05
N PRO A 222 6.34 -2.09 2.61
CA PRO A 222 6.83 -3.22 1.82
C PRO A 222 5.68 -4.00 1.18
N THR A 223 5.75 -4.21 -0.13
CA THR A 223 4.77 -4.93 -0.97
C THR A 223 5.37 -6.21 -1.55
N GLY A 224 4.56 -7.06 -2.19
CA GLY A 224 5.03 -8.26 -2.88
C GLY A 224 5.74 -9.26 -1.95
N GLY A 225 5.28 -9.38 -0.73
CA GLY A 225 5.85 -10.26 0.29
C GLY A 225 7.21 -9.81 0.83
N THR A 226 7.66 -8.58 0.55
CA THR A 226 8.96 -8.07 1.03
C THR A 226 8.94 -7.69 2.51
N ALA A 227 7.77 -7.64 3.16
CA ALA A 227 7.66 -7.48 4.62
C ALA A 227 8.41 -8.55 5.42
N ARG A 228 8.83 -9.65 4.78
CA ARG A 228 9.69 -10.69 5.36
C ARG A 228 11.11 -10.22 5.68
N PHE A 229 11.59 -9.19 5.02
CA PHE A 229 12.98 -8.70 5.16
C PHE A 229 13.11 -7.18 5.01
N SER A 230 12.03 -6.46 4.83
CA SER A 230 12.00 -5.01 4.67
C SER A 230 11.04 -4.37 5.67
N SER A 231 11.29 -3.12 6.01
CA SER A 231 10.49 -2.33 6.95
C SER A 231 10.28 -0.92 6.38
N PRO A 232 9.15 -0.26 6.69
CA PRO A 232 8.92 1.12 6.27
C PRO A 232 9.95 2.11 6.85
N LEU A 233 10.72 1.70 7.85
CA LEU A 233 11.71 2.54 8.53
C LEU A 233 13.16 2.21 8.15
N SER A 234 13.38 1.33 7.23
CA SER A 234 14.73 0.89 6.81
C SER A 234 15.39 1.82 5.83
#